data_b5d929dab0eb8a5c98cb7e88a5d53730
#
_entry.id   b5d929dab0eb8a5c98cb7e88a5d53730
#
_cell.length_a   1.000
_cell.length_b   1.000
_cell.length_c   1.000
_cell.angle_alpha   90.00
_cell.angle_beta   90.00
_cell.angle_gamma   90.00
#
_symmetry.space_group_name_H-M   'P 1'
#
loop_
_entity.id
_entity.type
_entity.pdbx_description
1 polymer ?
#
loop_
_entity_poly.entity_id
_entity_poly.type
_entity_poly.pdbx_seq_one_letter_code
_entity_poly.pdbx_strand_id
1 'polypeptide(L)'
;MKKYSAFSLVKESFNNHLGWEKAWKKSNLKKNYKIIIVGGGGHGLATAYYLGKNFGIKDVAVIEKGWLGGGNTGRNTTIIRSNYLQEESAAIYEKSRLLYETLSQELNYNVMFSPRGVMMLCQTEHELRAMKRTCHANRIYGVDTVMISPARMKEMIPIINIKGPRYPILGGLWQPRGGTARHDAVAWGYARAISSWGVDIIENCEVVGIKKNKNKISSVQTTKGDISCEKMCFVVAGNSSVLAELCGFRLPVESVALQALVSEPIKPVMNCVVMANTVHGYMSQSDKGEMVIGGGADGYNNYSQRGSFQHIEETVRALIETFPFISRLRQLRQWGGIVDMTGDRSPIISK
;
A
#
# COMPACT_ATOMS: atom_id res chain seq x y z
N MET A 1 -0.79 13.51 -21.60
CA MET A 1 -1.86 12.49 -21.57
C MET A 1 -3.13 13.03 -22.20
N LYS A 2 -3.80 12.25 -23.04
CA LYS A 2 -5.14 12.63 -23.52
C LYS A 2 -6.11 12.64 -22.32
N LYS A 3 -6.87 13.71 -22.17
CA LYS A 3 -7.91 13.80 -21.14
C LYS A 3 -9.14 13.01 -21.58
N TYR A 4 -9.77 12.29 -20.69
CA TYR A 4 -11.11 11.76 -20.94
C TYR A 4 -12.11 12.90 -21.05
N SER A 5 -13.00 12.81 -22.02
CA SER A 5 -14.01 13.85 -22.25
C SER A 5 -15.40 13.20 -22.35
N ALA A 6 -16.44 13.95 -22.05
CA ALA A 6 -17.81 13.51 -22.22
C ALA A 6 -18.08 13.10 -23.68
N PHE A 7 -17.49 13.83 -24.64
CA PHE A 7 -17.60 13.51 -26.06
C PHE A 7 -17.00 12.15 -26.41
N SER A 8 -15.83 11.83 -25.85
CA SER A 8 -15.22 10.49 -26.02
C SER A 8 -16.11 9.39 -25.42
N LEU A 9 -16.71 9.64 -24.27
CA LEU A 9 -17.63 8.70 -23.64
C LEU A 9 -18.85 8.42 -24.52
N VAL A 10 -19.48 9.46 -25.05
CA VAL A 10 -20.63 9.34 -25.96
C VAL A 10 -20.21 8.58 -27.23
N LYS A 11 -19.11 8.96 -27.87
CA LYS A 11 -18.60 8.29 -29.07
C LYS A 11 -18.35 6.79 -28.83
N GLU A 12 -17.69 6.44 -27.74
CA GLU A 12 -17.35 5.04 -27.45
C GLU A 12 -18.57 4.23 -27.01
N SER A 13 -19.62 4.85 -26.46
CA SER A 13 -20.88 4.18 -26.12
C SER A 13 -21.58 3.60 -27.38
N PHE A 14 -21.51 4.31 -28.51
CA PHE A 14 -22.03 3.78 -29.78
C PHE A 14 -21.23 2.59 -30.32
N ASN A 15 -20.01 2.42 -29.88
CA ASN A 15 -19.14 1.30 -30.25
C ASN A 15 -19.07 0.22 -29.14
N ASN A 16 -20.04 0.16 -28.23
CA ASN A 16 -20.04 -0.75 -27.08
C ASN A 16 -18.76 -0.68 -26.23
N HIS A 17 -18.13 0.49 -26.16
CA HIS A 17 -16.86 0.72 -25.47
C HIS A 17 -15.68 -0.12 -25.93
N LEU A 18 -15.68 -0.61 -27.16
CA LEU A 18 -14.59 -1.42 -27.73
C LEU A 18 -13.39 -0.62 -28.24
N GLY A 19 -13.57 0.70 -28.43
CA GLY A 19 -12.55 1.60 -28.98
C GLY A 19 -11.60 2.23 -27.98
N TRP A 20 -11.71 1.95 -26.69
CA TRP A 20 -10.84 2.52 -25.67
C TRP A 20 -9.39 2.08 -25.83
N GLU A 21 -8.48 3.04 -25.79
CA GLU A 21 -7.04 2.75 -25.73
C GLU A 21 -6.75 1.97 -24.41
N LYS A 22 -5.87 0.97 -24.50
CA LYS A 22 -5.37 0.27 -23.31
C LYS A 22 -4.72 1.27 -22.35
N ALA A 23 -4.93 1.10 -21.05
CA ALA A 23 -4.40 1.99 -20.03
C ALA A 23 -2.86 2.08 -20.08
N TRP A 24 -2.20 0.97 -20.42
CA TRP A 24 -0.77 0.93 -20.76
C TRP A 24 -0.54 0.00 -21.95
N LYS A 25 0.53 0.28 -22.70
CA LYS A 25 0.89 -0.53 -23.86
C LYS A 25 1.63 -1.79 -23.41
N LYS A 26 1.35 -2.91 -24.07
CA LYS A 26 2.20 -4.09 -23.96
C LYS A 26 3.51 -3.79 -24.69
N SER A 27 4.61 -3.76 -23.94
CA SER A 27 5.94 -3.50 -24.48
C SER A 27 6.69 -4.80 -24.74
N ASN A 28 7.53 -4.80 -25.76
CA ASN A 28 8.50 -5.86 -25.98
C ASN A 28 9.80 -5.50 -25.28
N LEU A 29 10.48 -6.51 -24.74
CA LEU A 29 11.74 -6.36 -24.07
C LEU A 29 12.82 -5.87 -25.05
N LYS A 30 13.49 -4.74 -24.76
CA LYS A 30 14.68 -4.29 -25.48
C LYS A 30 15.93 -4.95 -24.89
N LYS A 31 17.01 -4.96 -25.64
CA LYS A 31 18.30 -5.52 -25.20
C LYS A 31 19.00 -4.64 -24.13
N ASN A 32 18.74 -3.36 -24.14
CA ASN A 32 19.42 -2.38 -23.27
C ASN A 32 18.44 -1.34 -22.73
N TYR A 33 18.63 -0.93 -21.49
CA TYR A 33 17.95 0.19 -20.83
C TYR A 33 18.93 1.00 -19.97
N LYS A 34 18.67 2.28 -19.81
CA LYS A 34 19.38 3.09 -18.84
C LYS A 34 19.10 2.65 -17.41
N ILE A 35 17.83 2.39 -17.09
CA ILE A 35 17.42 1.92 -15.77
C ILE A 35 16.43 0.76 -15.89
N ILE A 36 16.66 -0.28 -15.11
CA ILE A 36 15.68 -1.36 -14.88
C ILE A 36 15.13 -1.22 -13.47
N ILE A 37 13.82 -1.20 -13.36
CA ILE A 37 13.08 -1.26 -12.08
C ILE A 37 12.43 -2.64 -11.99
N VAL A 38 12.85 -3.43 -11.03
CA VAL A 38 12.28 -4.74 -10.75
C VAL A 38 11.19 -4.60 -9.71
N GLY A 39 9.95 -4.93 -10.10
CA GLY A 39 8.74 -4.82 -9.31
C GLY A 39 7.76 -3.80 -9.88
N GLY A 40 6.63 -4.29 -10.41
CA GLY A 40 5.52 -3.50 -10.97
C GLY A 40 4.45 -3.16 -9.93
N GLY A 41 4.83 -3.03 -8.66
CA GLY A 41 3.98 -2.52 -7.59
C GLY A 41 3.91 -0.99 -7.57
N GLY A 42 3.13 -0.44 -6.63
CA GLY A 42 2.94 1.00 -6.47
C GLY A 42 4.25 1.78 -6.36
N HIS A 43 5.22 1.30 -5.58
CA HIS A 43 6.51 1.96 -5.42
C HIS A 43 7.38 1.89 -6.68
N GLY A 44 7.44 0.74 -7.37
CA GLY A 44 8.22 0.63 -8.62
C GLY A 44 7.66 1.52 -9.72
N LEU A 45 6.35 1.53 -9.89
CA LEU A 45 5.67 2.40 -10.86
C LEU A 45 5.82 3.88 -10.51
N ALA A 46 5.72 4.25 -9.21
CA ALA A 46 5.97 5.61 -8.74
C ALA A 46 7.44 6.02 -8.98
N THR A 47 8.40 5.13 -8.74
CA THR A 47 9.81 5.38 -9.01
C THR A 47 10.02 5.73 -10.49
N ALA A 48 9.48 4.93 -11.41
CA ALA A 48 9.54 5.22 -12.84
C ALA A 48 8.86 6.57 -13.18
N TYR A 49 7.72 6.86 -12.55
CA TYR A 49 7.00 8.11 -12.74
C TYR A 49 7.83 9.32 -12.31
N TYR A 50 8.37 9.32 -11.11
CA TYR A 50 9.15 10.46 -10.60
C TYR A 50 10.52 10.60 -11.27
N LEU A 51 11.13 9.50 -11.74
CA LEU A 51 12.31 9.58 -12.62
C LEU A 51 11.99 10.34 -13.93
N GLY A 52 10.87 10.02 -14.54
CA GLY A 52 10.41 10.73 -15.75
C GLY A 52 9.99 12.17 -15.48
N LYS A 53 9.20 12.40 -14.43
CA LYS A 53 8.66 13.74 -14.09
C LYS A 53 9.73 14.71 -13.65
N ASN A 54 10.60 14.30 -12.73
CA ASN A 54 11.55 15.22 -12.07
C ASN A 54 12.89 15.32 -12.78
N PHE A 55 13.31 14.27 -13.52
CA PHE A 55 14.64 14.17 -14.11
C PHE A 55 14.63 13.92 -15.62
N GLY A 56 13.46 13.80 -16.24
CA GLY A 56 13.36 13.54 -17.68
C GLY A 56 13.84 12.13 -18.11
N ILE A 57 14.09 11.23 -17.16
CA ILE A 57 14.61 9.89 -17.44
C ILE A 57 13.44 8.97 -17.83
N LYS A 58 13.40 8.58 -19.11
CA LYS A 58 12.31 7.77 -19.70
C LYS A 58 12.79 6.45 -20.31
N ASP A 59 14.08 6.28 -20.55
CA ASP A 59 14.66 5.00 -20.98
C ASP A 59 14.75 4.04 -19.79
N VAL A 60 13.57 3.56 -19.40
CA VAL A 60 13.32 2.75 -18.20
C VAL A 60 12.47 1.55 -18.58
N ALA A 61 12.81 0.38 -18.06
CA ALA A 61 11.93 -0.78 -18.02
C ALA A 61 11.43 -1.04 -16.61
N VAL A 62 10.13 -1.22 -16.43
CA VAL A 62 9.53 -1.80 -15.23
C VAL A 62 9.25 -3.27 -15.51
N ILE A 63 9.90 -4.16 -14.76
CA ILE A 63 9.79 -5.60 -14.93
C ILE A 63 9.00 -6.19 -13.77
N GLU A 64 7.92 -6.91 -14.10
CA GLU A 64 7.04 -7.53 -13.12
C GLU A 64 6.89 -9.03 -13.42
N LYS A 65 7.12 -9.87 -12.40
CA LYS A 65 7.04 -11.32 -12.56
C LYS A 65 5.62 -11.83 -12.86
N GLY A 66 4.61 -11.14 -12.35
CA GLY A 66 3.21 -11.44 -12.59
C GLY A 66 2.53 -10.30 -13.36
N TRP A 67 1.51 -9.72 -12.77
CA TRP A 67 0.77 -8.59 -13.30
C TRP A 67 0.96 -7.34 -12.43
N LEU A 68 0.75 -6.16 -12.99
CA LEU A 68 0.91 -4.91 -12.28
C LEU A 68 0.08 -4.84 -11.00
N GLY A 69 0.73 -4.52 -9.90
CA GLY A 69 0.09 -4.47 -8.59
C GLY A 69 -0.23 -5.84 -7.98
N GLY A 70 0.11 -6.95 -8.62
CA GLY A 70 -0.20 -8.31 -8.19
C GLY A 70 0.48 -8.77 -6.90
N GLY A 71 1.51 -8.07 -6.44
CA GLY A 71 2.16 -8.28 -5.15
C GLY A 71 1.42 -7.60 -3.98
N ASN A 72 2.17 -7.01 -3.05
CA ASN A 72 1.62 -6.34 -1.87
C ASN A 72 0.71 -5.15 -2.20
N THR A 73 0.90 -4.50 -3.34
CA THR A 73 0.02 -3.41 -3.78
C THR A 73 -1.43 -3.87 -3.87
N GLY A 74 -1.71 -5.01 -4.50
CA GLY A 74 -3.06 -5.56 -4.60
C GLY A 74 -3.56 -6.29 -3.34
N ARG A 75 -2.75 -6.35 -2.29
CA ARG A 75 -3.05 -7.07 -1.03
C ARG A 75 -3.02 -6.18 0.20
N ASN A 76 -2.75 -4.89 0.05
CA ASN A 76 -2.82 -3.96 1.17
C ASN A 76 -4.27 -3.56 1.48
N THR A 77 -4.45 -2.96 2.63
CA THR A 77 -5.76 -2.50 3.12
C THR A 77 -5.99 -1.00 2.93
N THR A 78 -5.22 -0.42 2.02
CA THR A 78 -5.41 0.93 1.45
C THR A 78 -5.20 2.12 2.39
N ILE A 79 -4.72 1.92 3.61
CA ILE A 79 -4.59 2.97 4.62
C ILE A 79 -3.42 3.91 4.28
N ILE A 80 -3.71 5.20 4.22
CA ILE A 80 -2.75 6.28 4.03
C ILE A 80 -2.68 7.10 5.31
N ARG A 81 -1.51 7.13 5.94
CA ARG A 81 -1.28 7.85 7.20
C ARG A 81 0.19 8.24 7.35
N SER A 82 0.47 9.21 8.24
CA SER A 82 1.84 9.68 8.53
C SER A 82 2.12 9.84 10.03
N ASN A 83 1.22 9.41 10.89
CA ASN A 83 1.30 9.55 12.34
C ASN A 83 2.29 8.54 12.98
N TYR A 84 3.55 8.60 12.56
CA TYR A 84 4.64 7.80 13.10
C TYR A 84 5.41 8.59 14.17
N LEU A 85 6.03 7.86 15.11
CA LEU A 85 6.79 8.47 16.20
C LEU A 85 8.17 8.98 15.76
N GLN A 86 8.85 8.22 14.90
CA GLN A 86 10.20 8.56 14.44
C GLN A 86 10.13 9.65 13.37
N GLU A 87 11.03 10.62 13.47
CA GLU A 87 11.04 11.81 12.61
C GLU A 87 11.19 11.44 11.14
N GLU A 88 12.15 10.58 10.80
CA GLU A 88 12.43 10.17 9.43
C GLU A 88 11.23 9.44 8.82
N SER A 89 10.61 8.56 9.59
CA SER A 89 9.39 7.86 9.15
C SER A 89 8.23 8.85 8.98
N ALA A 90 8.01 9.74 9.95
CA ALA A 90 6.97 10.76 9.85
C ALA A 90 7.18 11.65 8.62
N ALA A 91 8.41 12.08 8.34
CA ALA A 91 8.75 12.91 7.19
C ALA A 91 8.47 12.22 5.84
N ILE A 92 8.91 10.97 5.67
CA ILE A 92 8.67 10.18 4.44
C ILE A 92 7.17 9.96 4.23
N TYR A 93 6.46 9.53 5.26
CA TYR A 93 5.03 9.22 5.15
C TYR A 93 4.18 10.49 5.02
N GLU A 94 4.55 11.61 5.66
CA GLU A 94 3.85 12.88 5.47
C GLU A 94 4.07 13.42 4.05
N LYS A 95 5.29 13.33 3.53
CA LYS A 95 5.56 13.66 2.12
C LYS A 95 4.73 12.79 1.17
N SER A 96 4.63 11.49 1.45
CA SER A 96 3.80 10.57 0.67
C SER A 96 2.32 10.96 0.73
N ARG A 97 1.79 11.27 1.93
CA ARG A 97 0.40 11.69 2.11
C ARG A 97 0.08 12.97 1.32
N LEU A 98 0.98 13.97 1.38
CA LEU A 98 0.84 15.20 0.60
C LEU A 98 0.81 14.92 -0.92
N LEU A 99 1.61 13.97 -1.40
CA LEU A 99 1.55 13.57 -2.81
C LEU A 99 0.20 12.95 -3.19
N TYR A 100 -0.42 12.17 -2.30
CA TYR A 100 -1.76 11.60 -2.55
C TYR A 100 -2.84 12.67 -2.71
N GLU A 101 -2.74 13.83 -2.07
CA GLU A 101 -3.73 14.91 -2.18
C GLU A 101 -3.86 15.46 -3.61
N THR A 102 -2.76 15.47 -4.38
CA THR A 102 -2.74 16.00 -5.76
C THR A 102 -2.64 14.90 -6.82
N LEU A 103 -2.43 13.66 -6.42
CA LEU A 103 -2.09 12.57 -7.34
C LEU A 103 -3.14 12.32 -8.41
N SER A 104 -4.43 12.42 -8.08
CA SER A 104 -5.52 12.25 -9.07
C SER A 104 -5.46 13.29 -10.18
N GLN A 105 -5.18 14.54 -9.83
CA GLN A 105 -5.04 15.63 -10.80
C GLN A 105 -3.75 15.46 -11.63
N GLU A 106 -2.64 15.14 -10.99
CA GLU A 106 -1.35 14.94 -11.66
C GLU A 106 -1.39 13.81 -12.69
N LEU A 107 -1.98 12.70 -12.32
CA LEU A 107 -2.11 11.54 -13.19
C LEU A 107 -3.27 11.68 -14.20
N ASN A 108 -4.16 12.67 -14.02
CA ASN A 108 -5.46 12.70 -14.69
C ASN A 108 -6.14 11.33 -14.63
N TYR A 109 -6.15 10.76 -13.41
CA TYR A 109 -6.68 9.43 -13.11
C TYR A 109 -7.11 9.36 -11.66
N ASN A 110 -8.37 9.07 -11.39
CA ASN A 110 -8.87 9.06 -10.02
C ASN A 110 -8.31 7.88 -9.22
N VAL A 111 -7.41 8.16 -8.28
CA VAL A 111 -6.85 7.17 -7.36
C VAL A 111 -7.74 6.91 -6.14
N MET A 112 -8.90 7.58 -6.09
CA MET A 112 -9.89 7.45 -5.03
C MET A 112 -9.28 7.68 -3.64
N PHE A 113 -8.40 8.68 -3.52
CA PHE A 113 -7.90 9.10 -2.21
C PHE A 113 -9.04 9.78 -1.45
N SER A 114 -9.33 9.26 -0.28
CA SER A 114 -10.40 9.69 0.60
C SER A 114 -9.84 10.04 1.97
N PRO A 115 -9.58 11.33 2.26
CA PRO A 115 -9.02 11.79 3.54
C PRO A 115 -10.10 11.77 4.64
N ARG A 116 -10.48 10.59 5.09
CA ARG A 116 -11.54 10.36 6.09
C ARG A 116 -11.02 10.33 7.51
N GLY A 117 -9.71 10.41 7.68
CA GLY A 117 -9.04 10.30 8.96
C GLY A 117 -8.69 8.87 9.38
N VAL A 118 -7.69 8.82 10.27
CA VAL A 118 -7.21 7.58 10.89
C VAL A 118 -7.24 7.74 12.40
N MET A 119 -7.95 6.85 13.10
CA MET A 119 -8.07 6.78 14.54
C MET A 119 -7.26 5.61 15.07
N MET A 120 -6.28 5.86 15.92
CA MET A 120 -5.57 4.83 16.67
C MET A 120 -6.13 4.78 18.08
N LEU A 121 -6.66 3.63 18.48
CA LEU A 121 -7.26 3.43 19.80
C LEU A 121 -6.18 3.30 20.87
N CYS A 122 -6.46 3.83 22.06
CA CYS A 122 -5.67 3.61 23.27
C CYS A 122 -6.53 2.78 24.24
N GLN A 123 -6.16 1.52 24.43
CA GLN A 123 -6.91 0.55 25.23
C GLN A 123 -6.18 0.21 26.54
N THR A 124 -4.96 0.69 26.69
CA THR A 124 -4.17 0.59 27.92
C THR A 124 -3.56 1.96 28.29
N GLU A 125 -3.23 2.14 29.57
CA GLU A 125 -2.52 3.33 30.05
C GLU A 125 -1.17 3.52 29.34
N HIS A 126 -0.48 2.42 29.06
CA HIS A 126 0.77 2.45 28.30
C HIS A 126 0.55 3.05 26.90
N GLU A 127 -0.45 2.56 26.16
CA GLU A 127 -0.78 3.10 24.83
C GLU A 127 -1.20 4.57 24.91
N LEU A 128 -1.99 4.95 25.91
CA LEU A 128 -2.41 6.34 26.07
C LEU A 128 -1.21 7.28 26.24
N ARG A 129 -0.22 6.89 27.04
CA ARG A 129 1.03 7.64 27.22
C ARG A 129 1.87 7.66 25.95
N ALA A 130 2.02 6.52 25.28
CA ALA A 130 2.75 6.41 24.03
C ALA A 130 2.11 7.26 22.92
N MET A 131 0.78 7.25 22.79
CA MET A 131 0.08 8.04 21.77
C MET A 131 0.12 9.54 22.10
N LYS A 132 0.10 9.95 23.36
CA LYS A 132 0.36 11.35 23.75
C LYS A 132 1.74 11.80 23.28
N ARG A 133 2.78 10.99 23.53
CA ARG A 133 4.15 11.26 23.05
C ARG A 133 4.19 11.36 21.53
N THR A 134 3.58 10.42 20.83
CA THR A 134 3.49 10.44 19.36
C THR A 134 2.76 11.69 18.86
N CYS A 135 1.67 12.09 19.50
CA CYS A 135 0.93 13.31 19.16
C CYS A 135 1.81 14.56 19.27
N HIS A 136 2.58 14.69 20.35
CA HIS A 136 3.50 15.82 20.55
C HIS A 136 4.62 15.83 19.49
N ALA A 137 5.25 14.67 19.24
CA ALA A 137 6.27 14.54 18.19
C ALA A 137 5.71 14.89 16.81
N ASN A 138 4.56 14.34 16.46
CA ASN A 138 3.91 14.61 15.18
C ASN A 138 3.63 16.10 14.96
N ARG A 139 3.20 16.83 16.00
CA ARG A 139 2.99 18.28 15.91
C ARG A 139 4.28 19.03 15.58
N ILE A 140 5.42 18.61 16.15
CA ILE A 140 6.73 19.19 15.84
C ILE A 140 7.10 18.92 14.39
N TYR A 141 6.77 17.73 13.86
CA TYR A 141 7.06 17.31 12.48
C TYR A 141 6.03 17.81 11.44
N GLY A 142 5.04 18.61 11.87
CA GLY A 142 4.00 19.15 10.99
C GLY A 142 2.89 18.16 10.60
N VAL A 143 2.80 17.03 11.31
CA VAL A 143 1.71 16.06 11.12
C VAL A 143 0.50 16.43 11.97
N ASP A 144 -0.68 16.47 11.39
CA ASP A 144 -1.94 16.96 11.94
C ASP A 144 -2.61 15.98 12.90
N THR A 145 -1.97 15.63 14.02
CA THR A 145 -2.55 14.69 14.99
C THR A 145 -3.09 15.40 16.23
N VAL A 146 -4.18 14.86 16.77
CA VAL A 146 -4.79 15.31 18.03
C VAL A 146 -5.23 14.12 18.88
N MET A 147 -5.17 14.29 20.21
CA MET A 147 -5.74 13.30 21.13
C MET A 147 -7.25 13.49 21.23
N ILE A 148 -7.99 12.39 21.19
CA ILE A 148 -9.46 12.34 21.20
C ILE A 148 -9.93 11.59 22.46
N SER A 149 -10.93 12.14 23.16
CA SER A 149 -11.58 11.47 24.28
C SER A 149 -12.50 10.32 23.81
N PRO A 150 -12.78 9.33 24.67
CA PRO A 150 -13.74 8.26 24.32
C PRO A 150 -15.13 8.79 23.96
N ALA A 151 -15.60 9.84 24.65
CA ALA A 151 -16.90 10.46 24.34
C ALA A 151 -16.92 11.02 22.92
N ARG A 152 -15.90 11.82 22.56
CA ARG A 152 -15.78 12.37 21.21
C ARG A 152 -15.62 11.28 20.14
N MET A 153 -14.90 10.21 20.45
CA MET A 153 -14.78 9.05 19.56
C MET A 153 -16.12 8.38 19.32
N LYS A 154 -16.94 8.23 20.34
CA LYS A 154 -18.29 7.66 20.22
C LYS A 154 -19.22 8.51 19.34
N GLU A 155 -19.07 9.84 19.40
CA GLU A 155 -19.79 10.75 18.49
C GLU A 155 -19.34 10.58 17.03
N MET A 156 -18.03 10.44 16.80
CA MET A 156 -17.46 10.28 15.46
C MET A 156 -17.74 8.90 14.88
N ILE A 157 -17.81 7.86 15.72
CA ILE A 157 -17.99 6.46 15.34
C ILE A 157 -19.10 5.85 16.20
N PRO A 158 -20.38 6.11 15.87
CA PRO A 158 -21.51 5.69 16.73
C PRO A 158 -21.61 4.19 16.98
N ILE A 159 -21.05 3.37 16.10
CA ILE A 159 -21.05 1.90 16.21
C ILE A 159 -19.97 1.33 17.15
N ILE A 160 -19.00 2.17 17.59
CA ILE A 160 -17.90 1.71 18.46
C ILE A 160 -18.39 1.42 19.87
N ASN A 161 -17.95 0.32 20.45
CA ASN A 161 -18.12 0.03 21.87
C ASN A 161 -16.90 0.51 22.64
N ILE A 162 -17.05 1.58 23.42
CA ILE A 162 -15.98 2.18 24.22
C ILE A 162 -15.83 1.55 25.61
N LYS A 163 -16.77 0.69 26.02
CA LYS A 163 -16.85 0.09 27.36
C LYS A 163 -16.61 -1.42 27.32
N GLY A 164 -15.69 -1.88 26.50
CA GLY A 164 -15.32 -3.29 26.45
C GLY A 164 -14.77 -3.79 27.77
N PRO A 165 -15.21 -4.96 28.27
CA PRO A 165 -14.78 -5.46 29.57
C PRO A 165 -13.29 -5.82 29.63
N ARG A 166 -12.69 -6.25 28.52
CA ARG A 166 -11.26 -6.60 28.44
C ARG A 166 -10.40 -5.41 28.04
N TYR A 167 -10.88 -4.63 27.07
CA TYR A 167 -10.13 -3.56 26.44
C TYR A 167 -10.97 -2.28 26.33
N PRO A 168 -11.27 -1.61 27.46
CA PRO A 168 -11.97 -0.33 27.44
C PRO A 168 -11.15 0.71 26.68
N ILE A 169 -11.80 1.60 25.96
CA ILE A 169 -11.12 2.65 25.23
C ILE A 169 -10.88 3.83 26.15
N LEU A 170 -9.60 4.17 26.39
CA LEU A 170 -9.17 5.25 27.27
C LEU A 170 -8.96 6.56 26.50
N GLY A 171 -8.85 6.51 25.18
CA GLY A 171 -8.66 7.64 24.28
C GLY A 171 -8.23 7.18 22.89
N GLY A 172 -7.85 8.13 22.05
CA GLY A 172 -7.33 7.82 20.73
C GLY A 172 -6.48 8.93 20.14
N LEU A 173 -5.58 8.56 19.26
CA LEU A 173 -4.83 9.48 18.42
C LEU A 173 -5.55 9.60 17.05
N TRP A 174 -6.00 10.79 16.74
CA TRP A 174 -6.71 11.10 15.52
C TRP A 174 -5.82 11.85 14.54
N GLN A 175 -5.72 11.36 13.30
CA GLN A 175 -5.11 12.07 12.18
C GLN A 175 -6.18 12.42 11.15
N PRO A 176 -6.66 13.68 11.07
CA PRO A 176 -7.76 14.10 10.19
C PRO A 176 -7.49 13.88 8.71
N ARG A 177 -6.27 14.19 8.25
CA ARG A 177 -5.89 14.13 6.84
C ARG A 177 -5.38 12.76 6.38
N GLY A 178 -5.31 11.78 7.27
CA GLY A 178 -5.15 10.38 6.91
C GLY A 178 -6.42 9.83 6.24
N GLY A 179 -6.36 8.62 5.68
CA GLY A 179 -7.53 8.04 5.02
C GLY A 179 -7.21 6.78 4.24
N THR A 180 -7.89 6.62 3.12
CA THR A 180 -7.72 5.45 2.24
C THR A 180 -7.53 5.89 0.79
N ALA A 181 -6.81 5.07 0.00
CA ALA A 181 -6.71 5.23 -1.44
C ALA A 181 -6.89 3.87 -2.12
N ARG A 182 -7.44 3.82 -3.31
CA ARG A 182 -7.61 2.57 -4.01
C ARG A 182 -6.30 2.11 -4.65
N HIS A 183 -5.73 1.05 -4.11
CA HIS A 183 -4.39 0.57 -4.43
C HIS A 183 -4.20 0.19 -5.91
N ASP A 184 -5.19 -0.46 -6.53
CA ASP A 184 -5.18 -0.79 -7.95
C ASP A 184 -5.22 0.46 -8.82
N ALA A 185 -6.08 1.43 -8.49
CA ALA A 185 -6.17 2.69 -9.20
C ALA A 185 -4.87 3.50 -9.12
N VAL A 186 -4.17 3.47 -7.98
CA VAL A 186 -2.84 4.08 -7.83
C VAL A 186 -1.84 3.44 -8.79
N ALA A 187 -1.74 2.12 -8.80
CA ALA A 187 -0.84 1.38 -9.68
C ALA A 187 -1.15 1.64 -11.16
N TRP A 188 -2.42 1.56 -11.54
CA TRP A 188 -2.86 1.78 -12.92
C TRP A 188 -2.69 3.22 -13.38
N GLY A 189 -2.92 4.19 -12.51
CA GLY A 189 -2.68 5.60 -12.79
C GLY A 189 -1.21 5.88 -13.11
N TYR A 190 -0.29 5.38 -12.30
CA TYR A 190 1.14 5.47 -12.58
C TYR A 190 1.53 4.74 -13.86
N ALA A 191 1.07 3.49 -14.04
CA ALA A 191 1.37 2.69 -15.23
C ALA A 191 0.93 3.40 -16.52
N ARG A 192 -0.30 3.95 -16.52
CA ARG A 192 -0.82 4.73 -17.62
C ARG A 192 0.05 5.96 -17.93
N ALA A 193 0.47 6.67 -16.89
CA ALA A 193 1.29 7.87 -17.05
C ALA A 193 2.65 7.54 -17.65
N ILE A 194 3.39 6.59 -17.08
CA ILE A 194 4.74 6.24 -17.55
C ILE A 194 4.72 5.60 -18.95
N SER A 195 3.70 4.78 -19.24
CA SER A 195 3.53 4.19 -20.57
C SER A 195 3.31 5.26 -21.65
N SER A 196 2.60 6.36 -21.33
CA SER A 196 2.41 7.48 -22.25
C SER A 196 3.70 8.23 -22.56
N TRP A 197 4.73 8.11 -21.72
CA TRP A 197 6.06 8.69 -21.92
C TRP A 197 7.05 7.78 -22.61
N GLY A 198 6.64 6.53 -22.93
CA GLY A 198 7.50 5.55 -23.61
C GLY A 198 8.33 4.68 -22.66
N VAL A 199 8.02 4.68 -21.35
CA VAL A 199 8.57 3.70 -20.40
C VAL A 199 7.98 2.34 -20.71
N ASP A 200 8.83 1.32 -20.81
CA ASP A 200 8.40 -0.04 -21.10
C ASP A 200 7.94 -0.75 -19.82
N ILE A 201 6.75 -1.35 -19.89
CA ILE A 201 6.17 -2.15 -18.80
C ILE A 201 6.11 -3.59 -19.28
N ILE A 202 6.84 -4.48 -18.61
CA ILE A 202 6.99 -5.87 -18.98
C ILE A 202 6.41 -6.76 -17.89
N GLU A 203 5.18 -7.20 -18.07
CA GLU A 203 4.50 -8.15 -17.18
C GLU A 203 4.86 -9.60 -17.53
N ASN A 204 4.62 -10.52 -16.59
CA ASN A 204 4.97 -11.94 -16.71
C ASN A 204 6.44 -12.15 -17.13
N CYS A 205 7.33 -11.39 -16.47
CA CYS A 205 8.76 -11.40 -16.72
C CYS A 205 9.50 -11.43 -15.38
N GLU A 206 9.96 -12.60 -15.00
CA GLU A 206 10.67 -12.81 -13.74
C GLU A 206 12.17 -12.61 -13.92
N VAL A 207 12.80 -11.94 -12.95
CA VAL A 207 14.25 -11.86 -12.85
C VAL A 207 14.74 -13.14 -12.17
N VAL A 208 15.55 -13.91 -12.91
CA VAL A 208 16.07 -15.23 -12.47
C VAL A 208 17.57 -15.22 -12.21
N GLY A 209 18.27 -14.15 -12.60
CA GLY A 209 19.71 -14.02 -12.37
C GLY A 209 20.22 -12.61 -12.63
N ILE A 210 21.38 -12.30 -12.07
CA ILE A 210 22.03 -11.00 -12.18
C ILE A 210 23.50 -11.19 -12.49
N LYS A 211 23.98 -10.57 -13.57
CA LYS A 211 25.39 -10.59 -13.95
C LYS A 211 26.07 -9.32 -13.47
N LYS A 212 27.26 -9.48 -12.90
CA LYS A 212 28.09 -8.37 -12.42
C LYS A 212 29.40 -8.31 -13.22
N ASN A 213 29.89 -7.10 -13.42
CA ASN A 213 31.23 -6.85 -13.91
C ASN A 213 31.91 -5.89 -12.91
N LYS A 214 33.00 -6.34 -12.26
CA LYS A 214 33.77 -5.57 -11.24
C LYS A 214 32.85 -4.89 -10.21
N ASN A 215 32.05 -5.63 -9.49
CA ASN A 215 31.09 -5.13 -8.48
C ASN A 215 29.96 -4.20 -9.00
N LYS A 216 29.79 -4.05 -10.31
CA LYS A 216 28.65 -3.32 -10.89
C LYS A 216 27.74 -4.31 -11.61
N ILE A 217 26.45 -4.08 -11.51
CA ILE A 217 25.47 -4.84 -12.29
C ILE A 217 25.65 -4.49 -13.77
N SER A 218 25.76 -5.49 -14.62
CA SER A 218 25.92 -5.30 -16.07
C SER A 218 24.72 -5.79 -16.86
N SER A 219 24.05 -6.83 -16.40
CA SER A 219 22.83 -7.35 -17.02
C SER A 219 21.96 -8.13 -16.05
N VAL A 220 20.70 -8.24 -16.41
CA VAL A 220 19.64 -8.97 -15.69
C VAL A 220 19.18 -10.10 -16.59
N GLN A 221 19.17 -11.32 -16.05
CA GLN A 221 18.60 -12.48 -16.72
C GLN A 221 17.14 -12.61 -16.35
N THR A 222 16.29 -12.69 -17.35
CA THR A 222 14.84 -12.81 -17.15
C THR A 222 14.27 -14.00 -17.88
N THR A 223 13.05 -14.40 -17.52
CA THR A 223 12.30 -15.44 -18.23
C THR A 223 11.97 -15.09 -19.70
N LYS A 224 12.23 -13.82 -20.10
CA LYS A 224 12.01 -13.34 -21.49
C LYS A 224 13.30 -12.98 -22.22
N GLY A 225 14.46 -13.24 -21.60
CA GLY A 225 15.78 -12.96 -22.15
C GLY A 225 16.65 -12.07 -21.28
N ASP A 226 17.90 -11.94 -21.66
CA ASP A 226 18.89 -11.12 -20.95
C ASP A 226 18.80 -9.66 -21.37
N ILE A 227 18.95 -8.75 -20.42
CA ILE A 227 18.86 -7.30 -20.62
C ILE A 227 20.07 -6.63 -19.97
N SER A 228 20.75 -5.76 -20.70
CA SER A 228 21.78 -4.89 -20.15
C SER A 228 21.19 -3.62 -19.53
N CYS A 229 21.81 -3.09 -18.50
CA CYS A 229 21.42 -1.81 -17.90
C CYS A 229 22.61 -1.09 -17.26
N GLU A 230 22.49 0.24 -17.19
CA GLU A 230 23.46 1.05 -16.44
C GLU A 230 23.18 1.02 -14.93
N LYS A 231 21.90 0.97 -14.56
CA LYS A 231 21.43 0.94 -13.17
C LYS A 231 20.23 0.01 -13.03
N MET A 232 20.14 -0.62 -11.87
CA MET A 232 18.99 -1.43 -11.50
C MET A 232 18.48 -1.00 -10.12
N CYS A 233 17.16 -1.02 -9.96
CA CYS A 233 16.47 -0.75 -8.71
C CYS A 233 15.58 -1.94 -8.34
N PHE A 234 15.70 -2.44 -7.12
CA PHE A 234 14.79 -3.45 -6.57
C PHE A 234 13.68 -2.78 -5.79
N VAL A 235 12.43 -3.06 -6.14
CA VAL A 235 11.24 -2.53 -5.48
C VAL A 235 10.22 -3.64 -5.33
N VAL A 236 10.63 -4.72 -4.67
CA VAL A 236 9.92 -6.02 -4.67
C VAL A 236 9.36 -6.43 -3.32
N ALA A 237 9.35 -5.50 -2.37
CA ALA A 237 8.78 -5.69 -1.03
C ALA A 237 9.26 -7.00 -0.38
N GLY A 238 8.38 -7.85 0.12
CA GLY A 238 8.71 -9.11 0.77
C GLY A 238 9.59 -10.09 -0.02
N ASN A 239 9.82 -9.86 -1.33
CA ASN A 239 10.78 -10.64 -2.12
C ASN A 239 12.17 -10.00 -2.19
N SER A 240 12.45 -8.95 -1.41
CA SER A 240 13.73 -8.23 -1.44
C SER A 240 14.91 -9.11 -1.07
N SER A 241 14.76 -10.02 -0.09
CA SER A 241 15.80 -10.97 0.30
C SER A 241 16.17 -11.95 -0.82
N VAL A 242 15.18 -12.40 -1.63
CA VAL A 242 15.39 -13.28 -2.77
C VAL A 242 16.26 -12.61 -3.84
N LEU A 243 15.97 -11.36 -4.17
CA LEU A 243 16.77 -10.62 -5.17
C LEU A 243 18.14 -10.20 -4.61
N ALA A 244 18.25 -9.92 -3.32
CA ALA A 244 19.53 -9.65 -2.68
C ALA A 244 20.46 -10.86 -2.76
N GLU A 245 19.94 -12.07 -2.57
CA GLU A 245 20.69 -13.32 -2.73
C GLU A 245 21.21 -13.51 -4.15
N LEU A 246 20.41 -13.22 -5.18
CA LEU A 246 20.88 -13.21 -6.57
C LEU A 246 22.00 -12.19 -6.81
N CYS A 247 22.08 -11.14 -5.99
CA CYS A 247 23.17 -10.18 -5.97
C CYS A 247 24.35 -10.59 -5.08
N GLY A 248 24.26 -11.71 -4.37
CA GLY A 248 25.33 -12.22 -3.49
C GLY A 248 25.50 -11.43 -2.19
N PHE A 249 24.41 -10.82 -1.67
CA PHE A 249 24.40 -10.22 -0.34
C PHE A 249 23.09 -10.53 0.40
N ARG A 250 23.11 -10.36 1.72
CA ARG A 250 21.96 -10.58 2.59
C ARG A 250 21.42 -9.25 3.11
N LEU A 251 20.08 -9.09 3.08
CA LEU A 251 19.39 -7.99 3.74
C LEU A 251 18.94 -8.42 5.15
N PRO A 252 18.98 -7.52 6.15
CA PRO A 252 18.46 -7.77 7.49
C PRO A 252 16.92 -7.60 7.50
N VAL A 253 16.24 -8.42 6.70
CA VAL A 253 14.79 -8.34 6.48
C VAL A 253 14.20 -9.73 6.63
N GLU A 254 13.11 -9.83 7.38
CA GLU A 254 12.30 -11.03 7.50
C GLU A 254 10.99 -10.83 6.74
N SER A 255 10.56 -11.86 6.01
CA SER A 255 9.32 -11.82 5.23
C SER A 255 8.25 -12.65 5.90
N VAL A 256 7.15 -12.01 6.30
CA VAL A 256 6.02 -12.65 6.98
C VAL A 256 4.71 -12.33 6.27
N ALA A 257 3.75 -13.24 6.32
CA ALA A 257 2.43 -12.96 5.77
C ALA A 257 1.60 -12.12 6.75
N LEU A 258 1.15 -10.95 6.30
CA LEU A 258 0.17 -10.10 6.99
C LEU A 258 -1.18 -10.31 6.35
N GLN A 259 -2.18 -10.68 7.14
CA GLN A 259 -3.46 -11.13 6.61
C GLN A 259 -4.58 -10.11 6.76
N ALA A 260 -5.52 -10.16 5.83
CA ALA A 260 -6.70 -9.33 5.83
C ALA A 260 -7.90 -10.07 5.23
N LEU A 261 -9.09 -9.57 5.52
CA LEU A 261 -10.35 -10.06 4.99
C LEU A 261 -11.28 -8.90 4.60
N VAL A 262 -12.26 -9.21 3.79
CA VAL A 262 -13.32 -8.28 3.41
C VAL A 262 -14.68 -8.93 3.60
N SER A 263 -15.63 -8.15 4.14
CA SER A 263 -17.02 -8.57 4.34
C SER A 263 -17.87 -8.37 3.09
N GLU A 264 -19.11 -8.87 3.13
CA GLU A 264 -20.17 -8.39 2.27
C GLU A 264 -20.38 -6.88 2.42
N PRO A 265 -20.88 -6.17 1.38
CA PRO A 265 -21.17 -4.75 1.48
C PRO A 265 -22.37 -4.48 2.38
N ILE A 266 -22.24 -3.46 3.21
CA ILE A 266 -23.31 -2.95 4.08
C ILE A 266 -23.49 -1.46 3.89
N LYS A 267 -24.55 -0.89 4.43
CA LYS A 267 -24.76 0.56 4.44
C LYS A 267 -23.59 1.27 5.12
N PRO A 268 -23.27 2.53 4.75
CA PRO A 268 -22.22 3.31 5.41
C PRO A 268 -22.47 3.42 6.92
N VAL A 269 -21.53 2.93 7.72
CA VAL A 269 -21.57 2.96 9.18
C VAL A 269 -20.29 3.50 9.80
N MET A 270 -19.21 3.61 9.00
CA MET A 270 -17.90 4.06 9.46
C MET A 270 -17.24 4.97 8.41
N ASN A 271 -16.92 6.20 8.81
CA ASN A 271 -16.33 7.20 7.93
C ASN A 271 -14.81 7.38 8.10
N CYS A 272 -14.16 6.56 8.91
CA CYS A 272 -12.72 6.66 9.14
C CYS A 272 -12.10 5.26 9.25
N VAL A 273 -10.77 5.23 9.21
CA VAL A 273 -10.00 4.04 9.55
C VAL A 273 -9.84 3.97 11.06
N VAL A 274 -10.02 2.78 11.66
CA VAL A 274 -9.74 2.54 13.08
C VAL A 274 -8.67 1.48 13.20
N MET A 275 -7.68 1.74 14.04
CA MET A 275 -6.56 0.85 14.35
C MET A 275 -6.50 0.60 15.86
N ALA A 276 -6.47 -0.65 16.27
CA ALA A 276 -6.37 -1.09 17.66
C ALA A 276 -5.08 -1.89 17.84
N ASN A 277 -4.04 -1.25 18.38
CA ASN A 277 -2.71 -1.87 18.48
C ASN A 277 -2.67 -2.98 19.53
N THR A 278 -3.33 -2.82 20.66
CA THR A 278 -3.41 -3.83 21.75
C THR A 278 -3.91 -5.18 21.23
N VAL A 279 -4.86 -5.17 20.32
CA VAL A 279 -5.47 -6.38 19.77
C VAL A 279 -5.00 -6.69 18.35
N HIS A 280 -4.01 -5.96 17.84
CA HIS A 280 -3.46 -6.12 16.50
C HIS A 280 -4.51 -6.17 15.39
N GLY A 281 -5.52 -5.31 15.49
CA GLY A 281 -6.61 -5.25 14.51
C GLY A 281 -6.82 -3.85 13.97
N TYR A 282 -7.23 -3.75 12.72
CA TYR A 282 -7.68 -2.51 12.11
C TYR A 282 -8.87 -2.74 11.20
N MET A 283 -9.68 -1.71 11.03
CA MET A 283 -10.89 -1.78 10.23
C MET A 283 -11.16 -0.46 9.53
N SER A 284 -11.64 -0.54 8.29
CA SER A 284 -12.17 0.57 7.52
C SER A 284 -13.37 0.11 6.70
N GLN A 285 -14.20 1.04 6.26
CA GLN A 285 -15.26 0.73 5.30
C GLN A 285 -14.89 1.24 3.92
N SER A 286 -14.99 0.40 2.90
CA SER A 286 -14.75 0.77 1.51
C SER A 286 -15.88 1.67 0.97
N ASP A 287 -15.63 2.37 -0.14
CA ASP A 287 -16.66 3.17 -0.80
C ASP A 287 -17.81 2.34 -1.39
N LYS A 288 -17.61 1.02 -1.52
CA LYS A 288 -18.64 0.08 -1.95
C LYS A 288 -19.45 -0.51 -0.79
N GLY A 289 -19.05 -0.24 0.45
CA GLY A 289 -19.72 -0.69 1.66
C GLY A 289 -19.08 -1.87 2.36
N GLU A 290 -18.08 -2.55 1.78
CA GLU A 290 -17.42 -3.68 2.44
C GLU A 290 -16.58 -3.20 3.62
N MET A 291 -16.61 -3.94 4.72
CA MET A 291 -15.67 -3.77 5.82
C MET A 291 -14.35 -4.45 5.46
N VAL A 292 -13.28 -3.68 5.36
CA VAL A 292 -11.91 -4.16 5.20
C VAL A 292 -11.31 -4.30 6.58
N ILE A 293 -11.00 -5.52 6.97
CA ILE A 293 -10.51 -5.88 8.30
C ILE A 293 -9.15 -6.55 8.13
N GLY A 294 -8.18 -6.12 8.90
CA GLY A 294 -6.85 -6.71 8.89
C GLY A 294 -6.26 -6.74 10.28
N GLY A 295 -5.26 -7.57 10.42
CA GLY A 295 -4.52 -7.77 11.66
C GLY A 295 -3.85 -9.13 11.68
N GLY A 296 -2.89 -9.26 12.57
CA GLY A 296 -2.12 -10.49 12.67
C GLY A 296 -1.12 -10.69 11.52
N ALA A 297 0.07 -11.10 11.88
CA ALA A 297 1.09 -11.57 10.95
C ALA A 297 1.49 -12.96 11.38
N ASP A 298 1.86 -13.80 10.43
CA ASP A 298 2.41 -15.12 10.76
C ASP A 298 3.65 -14.97 11.66
N GLY A 299 3.77 -15.80 12.67
CA GLY A 299 4.90 -15.79 13.59
C GLY A 299 6.19 -16.40 13.02
N TYR A 300 6.25 -16.63 11.72
CA TYR A 300 7.38 -17.27 11.02
C TYR A 300 7.51 -16.72 9.60
N ASN A 301 8.69 -16.89 9.02
CA ASN A 301 8.94 -16.47 7.63
C ASN A 301 8.05 -17.26 6.68
N ASN A 302 7.30 -16.52 5.86
CA ASN A 302 6.29 -17.10 5.00
C ASN A 302 6.08 -16.24 3.74
N TYR A 303 6.02 -16.90 2.60
CA TYR A 303 5.71 -16.27 1.29
C TYR A 303 4.30 -16.61 0.80
N SER A 304 3.46 -17.19 1.64
CA SER A 304 2.05 -17.47 1.29
C SER A 304 1.27 -16.16 1.13
N GLN A 305 0.53 -16.07 0.06
CA GLN A 305 -0.40 -14.95 -0.20
C GLN A 305 -1.85 -15.33 0.09
N ARG A 306 -2.06 -16.44 0.79
CA ARG A 306 -3.37 -16.93 1.20
C ARG A 306 -3.58 -16.63 2.67
N GLY A 307 -4.82 -16.31 3.04
CA GLY A 307 -5.21 -16.20 4.43
C GLY A 307 -5.38 -17.59 5.07
N SER A 308 -5.25 -17.64 6.40
CA SER A 308 -5.52 -18.83 7.22
C SER A 308 -6.75 -18.62 8.08
N PHE A 309 -7.45 -19.71 8.41
CA PHE A 309 -8.62 -19.65 9.27
C PHE A 309 -8.27 -19.15 10.68
N GLN A 310 -7.14 -19.57 11.21
CA GLN A 310 -6.65 -19.15 12.52
C GLN A 310 -6.53 -17.63 12.62
N HIS A 311 -5.87 -16.98 11.68
CA HIS A 311 -5.70 -15.52 11.71
C HIS A 311 -6.99 -14.74 11.53
N ILE A 312 -7.94 -15.28 10.77
CA ILE A 312 -9.27 -14.68 10.66
C ILE A 312 -9.98 -14.74 12.00
N GLU A 313 -10.00 -15.90 12.64
CA GLU A 313 -10.62 -16.09 13.95
C GLU A 313 -10.00 -15.14 14.99
N GLU A 314 -8.68 -15.08 15.06
CA GLU A 314 -7.95 -14.17 15.96
C GLU A 314 -8.29 -12.71 15.70
N THR A 315 -8.29 -12.28 14.43
CA THR A 315 -8.58 -10.88 14.05
C THR A 315 -10.04 -10.50 14.36
N VAL A 316 -10.98 -11.37 14.04
CA VAL A 316 -12.41 -11.14 14.34
C VAL A 316 -12.64 -11.13 15.85
N ARG A 317 -12.07 -12.10 16.59
CA ARG A 317 -12.14 -12.17 18.05
C ARG A 317 -11.56 -10.91 18.71
N ALA A 318 -10.48 -10.37 18.14
CA ALA A 318 -9.85 -9.15 18.62
C ALA A 318 -10.75 -7.91 18.48
N LEU A 319 -11.48 -7.80 17.37
CA LEU A 319 -12.27 -6.62 17.05
C LEU A 319 -13.72 -6.67 17.48
N ILE A 320 -14.27 -7.86 17.74
CA ILE A 320 -15.72 -8.05 18.02
C ILE A 320 -16.16 -7.32 19.29
N GLU A 321 -15.28 -7.13 20.27
CA GLU A 321 -15.59 -6.39 21.50
C GLU A 321 -15.72 -4.90 21.22
N THR A 322 -14.84 -4.37 20.38
CA THR A 322 -14.86 -2.96 19.95
C THR A 322 -15.98 -2.68 18.94
N PHE A 323 -16.28 -3.65 18.08
CA PHE A 323 -17.28 -3.54 17.03
C PHE A 323 -18.21 -4.76 16.99
N PRO A 324 -19.17 -4.89 17.93
CA PRO A 324 -20.01 -6.08 18.05
C PRO A 324 -20.79 -6.45 16.78
N PHE A 325 -21.09 -5.49 15.91
CA PHE A 325 -21.86 -5.71 14.68
C PHE A 325 -21.13 -6.63 13.68
N ILE A 326 -19.79 -6.75 13.74
CA ILE A 326 -19.03 -7.61 12.82
C ILE A 326 -19.37 -9.07 12.97
N SER A 327 -19.91 -9.50 14.13
CA SER A 327 -20.39 -10.87 14.37
C SER A 327 -21.50 -11.31 13.40
N ARG A 328 -22.17 -10.38 12.75
CA ARG A 328 -23.29 -10.63 11.83
C ARG A 328 -22.91 -10.51 10.36
N LEU A 329 -21.65 -10.11 10.07
CA LEU A 329 -21.18 -9.92 8.71
C LEU A 329 -20.74 -11.25 8.11
N ARG A 330 -21.03 -11.42 6.82
CA ARG A 330 -20.49 -12.53 6.05
C ARG A 330 -19.15 -12.14 5.45
N GLN A 331 -18.18 -13.01 5.56
CA GLN A 331 -16.91 -12.86 4.90
C GLN A 331 -17.03 -13.20 3.41
N LEU A 332 -16.54 -12.33 2.53
CA LEU A 332 -16.46 -12.60 1.10
C LEU A 332 -15.11 -13.19 0.69
N ARG A 333 -14.02 -12.64 1.22
CA ARG A 333 -12.66 -13.01 0.82
C ARG A 333 -11.65 -12.72 1.91
N GLN A 334 -10.55 -13.50 1.88
CA GLN A 334 -9.35 -13.26 2.67
C GLN A 334 -8.11 -13.38 1.79
N TRP A 335 -7.02 -12.76 2.22
CA TRP A 335 -5.73 -12.82 1.54
C TRP A 335 -4.59 -12.54 2.52
N GLY A 336 -3.36 -12.86 2.10
CA GLY A 336 -2.13 -12.47 2.78
C GLY A 336 -1.25 -11.62 1.85
N GLY A 337 -0.62 -10.58 2.39
CA GLY A 337 0.46 -9.84 1.76
C GLY A 337 1.78 -10.18 2.44
N ILE A 338 2.88 -10.23 1.71
CA ILE A 338 4.20 -10.52 2.26
C ILE A 338 4.81 -9.22 2.75
N VAL A 339 4.85 -9.01 4.05
CA VAL A 339 5.46 -7.83 4.68
C VAL A 339 6.92 -8.11 4.95
N ASP A 340 7.78 -7.18 4.58
CA ASP A 340 9.19 -7.14 4.91
C ASP A 340 9.37 -6.41 6.25
N MET A 341 9.84 -7.15 7.24
CA MET A 341 10.08 -6.67 8.60
C MET A 341 11.56 -6.39 8.79
N THR A 342 11.89 -5.13 9.02
CA THR A 342 13.21 -4.67 9.45
C THR A 342 13.25 -4.56 10.97
N GLY A 343 14.44 -4.60 11.58
CA GLY A 343 14.59 -4.55 13.03
C GLY A 343 14.00 -3.28 13.67
N ASP A 344 14.03 -2.15 12.97
CA ASP A 344 13.51 -0.84 13.40
C ASP A 344 12.15 -0.50 12.77
N ARG A 345 11.60 -1.40 11.95
CA ARG A 345 10.33 -1.21 11.18
C ARG A 345 10.37 -0.01 10.22
N SER A 346 11.55 0.38 9.79
CA SER A 346 11.75 1.47 8.82
C SER A 346 12.15 0.92 7.44
N PRO A 347 11.81 1.61 6.34
CA PRO A 347 12.21 1.17 5.01
C PRO A 347 13.72 1.29 4.81
N ILE A 348 14.33 0.29 4.15
CA ILE A 348 15.72 0.34 3.72
C ILE A 348 15.77 0.99 2.34
N ILE A 349 16.40 2.16 2.24
CA ILE A 349 16.65 2.86 0.98
C ILE A 349 18.16 3.07 0.86
N SER A 350 18.82 2.30 -0.01
CA SER A 350 20.29 2.27 -0.13
C SER A 350 20.73 1.90 -1.54
N LYS A 351 22.06 2.06 -1.80
CA LYS A 351 22.72 1.59 -3.02
C LYS A 351 23.55 0.34 -2.69
#